data_e434cd1a1f6c7ad71648026e71db20e2
#
_entry.id   e434cd1a1f6c7ad71648026e71db20e2
#
_cell.length_a   1.000
_cell.length_b   1.000
_cell.length_c   1.000
_cell.angle_alpha   90.00
_cell.angle_beta   90.00
_cell.angle_gamma   90.00
#
_symmetry.space_group_name_H-M   'P 1'
#
loop_
_entity.id
_entity.type
_entity.pdbx_description
1 polymer ?
#
loop_
_entity_poly.entity_id
_entity_poly.type
_entity_poly.pdbx_seq_one_letter_code
_entity_poly.pdbx_strand_id
1 'polypeptide(L)'
;MITLPRAVLDDARLFMEDRGAEGLEGTGMLAGTTGGAITRCVIPDQIGHRTRFGVAVEVTRAGKLQLAGALGADERWIARIHSHPNEAFHSPTDDGNPAITADGAISIVVPFFGLGLRRGLGACAVHRFRDGRWVQLTAGEIDGLIEVTG
;
A
#
# COMPACT_ATOMS: atom_id res chain seq x y z
N MET A 1 -11.38 -14.14 -0.16
CA MET A 1 -10.27 -14.01 0.80
C MET A 1 -9.00 -13.63 0.04
N ILE A 2 -8.28 -12.68 0.55
CA ILE A 2 -6.97 -12.27 0.02
C ILE A 2 -5.91 -12.92 0.92
N THR A 3 -4.95 -13.60 0.31
CA THR A 3 -3.81 -14.12 1.08
C THR A 3 -2.59 -13.22 0.87
N LEU A 4 -1.93 -12.86 1.94
CA LEU A 4 -0.81 -11.93 1.94
C LEU A 4 0.37 -12.56 2.66
N PRO A 5 1.38 -13.04 1.93
CA PRO A 5 2.56 -13.63 2.56
C PRO A 5 3.32 -12.63 3.42
N ARG A 6 3.75 -13.06 4.59
CA ARG A 6 4.55 -12.24 5.50
C ARG A 6 5.80 -11.70 4.82
N ALA A 7 6.44 -12.51 3.97
CA ALA A 7 7.62 -12.08 3.23
C ALA A 7 7.34 -10.85 2.34
N VAL A 8 6.15 -10.76 1.76
CA VAL A 8 5.76 -9.60 0.95
C VAL A 8 5.56 -8.36 1.83
N LEU A 9 4.94 -8.52 2.98
CA LEU A 9 4.83 -7.43 3.96
C LEU A 9 6.20 -6.97 4.46
N ASP A 10 7.11 -7.91 4.70
CA ASP A 10 8.46 -7.58 5.15
C ASP A 10 9.22 -6.78 4.10
N ASP A 11 9.10 -7.15 2.82
CA ASP A 11 9.71 -6.39 1.72
C ASP A 11 9.19 -4.94 1.68
N ALA A 12 7.88 -4.76 1.79
CA ALA A 12 7.26 -3.44 1.82
C ALA A 12 7.72 -2.65 3.05
N ARG A 13 7.73 -3.31 4.22
CA ARG A 13 8.16 -2.68 5.49
C ARG A 13 9.60 -2.20 5.42
N LEU A 14 10.52 -3.04 4.97
CA LEU A 14 11.94 -2.68 4.87
C LEU A 14 12.14 -1.48 3.97
N PHE A 15 11.47 -1.44 2.82
CA PHE A 15 11.53 -0.30 1.91
C PHE A 15 11.02 0.97 2.60
N MET A 16 9.86 0.92 3.25
CA MET A 16 9.27 2.08 3.91
C MET A 16 10.12 2.56 5.09
N GLU A 17 10.70 1.65 5.86
CA GLU A 17 11.60 2.00 6.97
C GLU A 17 12.88 2.68 6.46
N ASP A 18 13.45 2.20 5.36
CA ASP A 18 14.64 2.82 4.75
C ASP A 18 14.33 4.26 4.29
N ARG A 19 13.18 4.46 3.66
CA ARG A 19 12.73 5.80 3.29
C ARG A 19 12.49 6.67 4.52
N GLY A 20 11.89 6.09 5.54
CA GLY A 20 11.58 6.76 6.81
C GLY A 20 12.82 7.23 7.55
N ALA A 21 13.94 6.51 7.43
CA ALA A 21 15.22 6.93 7.99
C ALA A 21 15.70 8.27 7.41
N GLU A 22 15.25 8.61 6.21
CA GLU A 22 15.50 9.90 5.56
C GLU A 22 14.34 10.89 5.77
N GLY A 23 13.34 10.52 6.55
CA GLY A 23 12.15 11.35 6.79
C GLY A 23 11.20 11.40 5.59
N LEU A 24 11.19 10.39 4.75
CA LEU A 24 10.38 10.33 3.53
C LEU A 24 9.34 9.22 3.60
N GLU A 25 8.19 9.47 2.97
CA GLU A 25 7.20 8.43 2.73
C GLU A 25 7.63 7.51 1.60
N GLY A 26 7.15 6.26 1.63
CA GLY A 26 7.33 5.29 0.56
C GLY A 26 6.01 4.68 0.12
N THR A 27 5.91 4.29 -1.13
CA THR A 27 4.72 3.64 -1.70
C THR A 27 5.11 2.41 -2.51
N GLY A 28 4.23 1.42 -2.50
CA GLY A 28 4.38 0.19 -3.27
C GLY A 28 3.03 -0.35 -3.72
N MET A 29 3.08 -1.28 -4.65
CA MET A 29 1.91 -1.94 -5.21
C MET A 29 2.00 -3.44 -4.98
N LEU A 30 0.93 -4.04 -4.50
CA LEU A 30 0.86 -5.48 -4.25
C LEU A 30 0.15 -6.16 -5.40
N ALA A 31 0.91 -6.98 -6.12
CA ALA A 31 0.42 -7.77 -7.24
C ALA A 31 0.09 -9.19 -6.79
N GLY A 32 -0.88 -9.79 -7.43
CA GLY A 32 -1.24 -11.16 -7.16
C GLY A 32 -2.14 -11.76 -8.22
N THR A 33 -2.64 -12.95 -7.94
CA THR A 33 -3.50 -13.71 -8.86
C THR A 33 -4.92 -13.15 -8.87
N THR A 34 -5.67 -13.51 -9.88
CA THR A 34 -7.11 -13.19 -9.96
C THR A 34 -7.90 -13.82 -8.82
N GLY A 35 -7.41 -14.90 -8.22
CA GLY A 35 -8.01 -15.54 -7.06
C GLY A 35 -7.74 -14.85 -5.72
N GLY A 36 -6.91 -13.79 -5.70
CA GLY A 36 -6.64 -13.01 -4.50
C GLY A 36 -5.37 -13.39 -3.74
N ALA A 37 -4.50 -14.21 -4.31
CA ALA A 37 -3.21 -14.54 -3.69
C ALA A 37 -2.17 -13.47 -4.06
N ILE A 38 -1.79 -12.63 -3.11
CA ILE A 38 -0.70 -11.66 -3.32
C ILE A 38 0.61 -12.42 -3.41
N THR A 39 1.42 -12.11 -4.41
CA THR A 39 2.68 -12.82 -4.69
C THR A 39 3.91 -11.94 -4.54
N ARG A 40 3.79 -10.63 -4.73
CA ARG A 40 4.94 -9.72 -4.66
C ARG A 40 4.54 -8.29 -4.40
N CYS A 41 5.50 -7.52 -3.90
CA CYS A 41 5.41 -6.07 -3.78
C CYS A 41 6.26 -5.46 -4.89
N VAL A 42 5.68 -4.56 -5.67
CA VAL A 42 6.37 -3.82 -6.72
C VAL A 42 6.60 -2.40 -6.23
N ILE A 43 7.86 -1.99 -6.18
CA ILE A 43 8.26 -0.65 -5.75
C ILE A 43 8.56 0.17 -7.00
N PRO A 44 7.68 1.08 -7.42
CA PRO A 44 7.93 1.92 -8.59
C PRO A 44 8.94 3.02 -8.25
N ASP A 45 9.58 3.56 -9.29
CA ASP A 45 10.40 4.76 -9.15
C ASP A 45 9.56 5.90 -8.59
N GLN A 46 10.06 6.57 -7.55
CA GLN A 46 9.28 7.54 -6.77
C GLN A 46 10.18 8.59 -6.14
N ILE A 47 9.59 9.75 -5.88
CA ILE A 47 10.26 10.88 -5.23
C ILE A 47 9.50 11.20 -3.95
N GLY A 48 10.23 11.24 -2.83
CA GLY A 48 9.71 11.76 -1.57
C GLY A 48 9.89 13.27 -1.50
N HIS A 49 8.86 13.96 -1.03
CA HIS A 49 8.86 15.40 -0.80
C HIS A 49 8.71 15.66 0.69
N ARG A 50 9.55 16.54 1.21
CA ARG A 50 9.47 17.01 2.60
C ARG A 50 9.46 18.53 2.62
N THR A 51 8.38 19.10 3.13
CA THR A 51 8.20 20.53 3.28
C THR A 51 7.82 20.85 4.72
N ARG A 52 7.77 22.16 5.05
CA ARG A 52 7.28 22.59 6.37
C ARG A 52 5.82 22.22 6.63
N PHE A 53 5.07 21.86 5.60
CA PHE A 53 3.65 21.46 5.72
C PHE A 53 3.46 19.96 5.84
N GLY A 54 4.52 19.16 5.76
CA GLY A 54 4.48 17.73 5.87
C GLY A 54 5.29 17.01 4.81
N VAL A 55 5.00 15.73 4.64
CA VAL A 55 5.67 14.87 3.67
C VAL A 55 4.66 14.32 2.67
N ALA A 56 5.15 13.98 1.49
CA ALA A 56 4.37 13.35 0.44
C ALA A 56 5.28 12.46 -0.41
N VAL A 57 4.69 11.53 -1.14
CA VAL A 57 5.42 10.69 -2.10
C VAL A 57 4.71 10.76 -3.44
N GLU A 58 5.50 10.81 -4.51
CA GLU A 58 5.01 10.86 -5.87
C GLU A 58 5.67 9.77 -6.70
N VAL A 59 4.87 8.94 -7.35
CA VAL A 59 5.37 7.99 -8.34
C VAL A 59 5.74 8.78 -9.59
N THR A 60 6.99 8.67 -10.04
CA THR A 60 7.49 9.38 -11.20
C THR A 60 6.83 8.86 -12.49
N ARG A 61 7.02 9.58 -13.59
CA ARG A 61 6.59 9.08 -14.91
C ARG A 61 7.22 7.72 -15.21
N ALA A 62 8.52 7.57 -14.94
CA ALA A 62 9.21 6.29 -15.09
C ALA A 62 8.57 5.20 -14.23
N GLY A 63 8.22 5.53 -12.98
CA GLY A 63 7.54 4.61 -12.08
C GLY A 63 6.15 4.19 -12.59
N LYS A 64 5.39 5.13 -13.15
CA LYS A 64 4.08 4.83 -13.75
C LYS A 64 4.22 3.88 -14.94
N LEU A 65 5.25 4.08 -15.77
CA LEU A 65 5.53 3.17 -16.88
C LEU A 65 5.96 1.78 -16.39
N GLN A 66 6.76 1.72 -15.33
CA GLN A 66 7.13 0.46 -14.68
C GLN A 66 5.88 -0.30 -14.22
N LEU A 67 4.97 0.37 -13.54
CA LEU A 67 3.72 -0.25 -13.07
C LEU A 67 2.85 -0.72 -14.25
N ALA A 68 2.75 0.08 -15.30
CA ALA A 68 1.96 -0.27 -16.50
C ALA A 68 2.45 -1.55 -17.17
N GLY A 69 3.76 -1.83 -17.13
CA GLY A 69 4.35 -3.01 -17.74
C GLY A 69 4.68 -4.16 -16.78
N ALA A 70 4.39 -4.01 -15.48
CA ALA A 70 4.85 -4.95 -14.47
C ALA A 70 4.02 -6.24 -14.38
N LEU A 71 2.72 -6.18 -14.70
CA LEU A 71 1.83 -7.31 -14.50
C LEU A 71 2.00 -8.38 -15.58
N GLY A 72 2.09 -9.64 -15.15
CA GLY A 72 1.95 -10.80 -16.04
C GLY A 72 0.49 -11.03 -16.45
N ALA A 73 0.27 -11.99 -17.39
CA ALA A 73 -1.04 -12.25 -17.95
C ALA A 73 -2.10 -12.65 -16.90
N ASP A 74 -1.67 -13.36 -15.85
CA ASP A 74 -2.56 -13.87 -14.80
C ASP A 74 -2.48 -13.05 -13.51
N GLU A 75 -1.83 -11.89 -13.57
CA GLU A 75 -1.67 -11.01 -12.40
C GLU A 75 -2.58 -9.79 -12.49
N ARG A 76 -2.91 -9.27 -11.31
CA ARG A 76 -3.60 -7.97 -11.17
C ARG A 76 -3.06 -7.23 -9.97
N TRP A 77 -3.29 -5.93 -9.93
CA TRP A 77 -3.07 -5.14 -8.71
C TRP A 77 -4.18 -5.46 -7.72
N ILE A 78 -3.79 -5.89 -6.51
CA ILE A 78 -4.74 -6.20 -5.44
C ILE A 78 -4.80 -5.04 -4.45
N ALA A 79 -3.65 -4.45 -4.13
CA ALA A 79 -3.57 -3.41 -3.13
C ALA A 79 -2.47 -2.40 -3.46
N ARG A 80 -2.61 -1.21 -2.90
CA ARG A 80 -1.51 -0.27 -2.75
C ARG A 80 -1.14 -0.20 -1.27
N ILE A 81 0.13 0.09 -0.98
CA ILE A 81 0.63 0.23 0.37
C ILE A 81 1.54 1.45 0.42
N HIS A 82 1.37 2.31 1.42
CA HIS A 82 2.25 3.45 1.60
C HIS A 82 2.37 3.81 3.07
N SER A 83 3.47 4.51 3.40
CA SER A 83 3.76 4.93 4.76
C SER A 83 3.37 6.39 5.01
N HIS A 84 2.95 6.67 6.23
CA HIS A 84 2.76 8.02 6.77
C HIS A 84 3.79 8.27 7.88
N PRO A 85 4.14 9.54 8.16
CA PRO A 85 5.12 9.86 9.22
C PRO A 85 4.56 9.61 10.61
N ASN A 86 3.27 9.79 10.81
CA ASN A 86 2.59 9.68 12.10
C ASN A 86 1.52 8.58 12.05
N GLU A 87 0.31 8.91 12.46
CA GLU A 87 -0.80 7.96 12.48
C GLU A 87 -1.24 7.53 11.09
N ALA A 88 -1.80 6.34 10.98
CA ALA A 88 -2.34 5.84 9.73
C ALA A 88 -3.73 6.43 9.48
N PHE A 89 -3.91 7.10 8.34
CA PHE A 89 -5.19 7.63 7.89
C PHE A 89 -5.15 7.83 6.37
N HIS A 90 -6.32 7.91 5.73
CA HIS A 90 -6.42 8.28 4.32
C HIS A 90 -6.53 9.80 4.21
N SER A 91 -5.57 10.44 3.53
CA SER A 91 -5.62 11.87 3.25
C SER A 91 -6.45 12.16 2.00
N PRO A 92 -6.90 13.40 1.77
CA PRO A 92 -7.52 13.78 0.49
C PRO A 92 -6.62 13.52 -0.71
N THR A 93 -5.30 13.65 -0.55
CA THR A 93 -4.33 13.32 -1.60
C THR A 93 -4.33 11.83 -1.91
N ASP A 94 -4.39 10.97 -0.88
CA ASP A 94 -4.49 9.53 -1.05
C ASP A 94 -5.78 9.15 -1.78
N ASP A 95 -6.90 9.76 -1.42
CA ASP A 95 -8.20 9.52 -2.04
C ASP A 95 -8.23 9.95 -3.50
N GLY A 96 -7.50 11.01 -3.83
CA GLY A 96 -7.39 11.53 -5.19
C GLY A 96 -6.40 10.79 -6.08
N ASN A 97 -5.63 9.85 -5.55
CA ASN A 97 -4.63 9.11 -6.32
C ASN A 97 -5.31 7.95 -7.09
N PRO A 98 -5.31 7.97 -8.44
CA PRO A 98 -6.03 6.99 -9.24
C PRO A 98 -5.26 5.69 -9.49
N ALA A 99 -4.19 5.40 -8.77
CA ALA A 99 -3.32 4.26 -9.04
C ALA A 99 -4.06 2.93 -9.05
N ILE A 100 -5.03 2.75 -8.15
CA ILE A 100 -5.97 1.62 -8.19
C ILE A 100 -7.36 2.17 -7.86
N THR A 101 -8.28 2.10 -8.83
CA THR A 101 -9.67 2.55 -8.64
C THR A 101 -10.68 1.45 -9.00
N ALA A 102 -10.22 0.21 -9.13
CA ALA A 102 -11.10 -0.92 -9.36
C ALA A 102 -11.89 -1.25 -8.08
N ASP A 103 -13.16 -1.60 -8.25
CA ASP A 103 -14.00 -2.01 -7.13
C ASP A 103 -13.38 -3.19 -6.40
N GLY A 104 -13.31 -3.11 -5.08
CA GLY A 104 -12.66 -4.13 -4.25
C GLY A 104 -11.16 -3.93 -4.03
N ALA A 105 -10.52 -2.96 -4.67
CA ALA A 105 -9.10 -2.66 -4.43
C ALA A 105 -8.87 -2.24 -2.97
N ILE A 106 -7.67 -2.57 -2.48
CA ILE A 106 -7.27 -2.33 -1.08
C ILE A 106 -6.23 -1.22 -1.03
N SER A 107 -6.32 -0.37 -0.02
CA SER A 107 -5.29 0.62 0.31
C SER A 107 -4.85 0.40 1.75
N ILE A 108 -3.56 0.18 1.95
CA ILE A 108 -2.96 -0.03 3.27
C ILE A 108 -2.09 1.17 3.59
N VAL A 109 -2.44 1.89 4.65
CA VAL A 109 -1.66 3.03 5.15
C VAL A 109 -0.92 2.59 6.41
N VAL A 110 0.40 2.62 6.34
CA VAL A 110 1.28 2.15 7.42
C VAL A 110 1.78 3.34 8.23
N PRO A 111 1.54 3.39 9.56
CA PRO A 111 1.96 4.51 10.37
C PRO A 111 3.47 4.50 10.67
N PHE A 112 3.97 5.64 11.14
CA PHE A 112 5.32 5.81 11.69
C PHE A 112 6.41 5.39 10.71
N PHE A 113 6.34 5.87 9.47
CA PHE A 113 7.33 5.58 8.42
C PHE A 113 7.58 4.07 8.22
N GLY A 114 6.52 3.28 8.26
CA GLY A 114 6.62 1.84 8.07
C GLY A 114 6.80 1.03 9.34
N LEU A 115 7.24 1.64 10.44
CA LEU A 115 7.48 0.94 11.70
C LEU A 115 6.22 0.26 12.26
N GLY A 116 5.05 0.87 12.03
CA GLY A 116 3.79 0.30 12.51
C GLY A 116 3.51 -1.09 11.97
N LEU A 117 4.05 -1.44 10.82
CA LEU A 117 3.84 -2.76 10.22
C LEU A 117 4.50 -3.89 11.00
N ARG A 118 5.46 -3.57 11.87
CA ARG A 118 6.05 -4.54 12.80
C ARG A 118 5.01 -5.13 13.75
N ARG A 119 3.91 -4.40 13.99
CA ARG A 119 2.78 -4.86 14.79
C ARG A 119 1.69 -5.54 13.95
N GLY A 120 1.90 -5.71 12.65
CA GLY A 120 0.96 -6.32 11.73
C GLY A 120 -0.07 -5.35 11.16
N LEU A 121 -0.99 -5.87 10.38
CA LEU A 121 -2.03 -5.08 9.71
C LEU A 121 -2.97 -4.37 10.67
N GLY A 122 -3.16 -4.89 11.88
CA GLY A 122 -4.00 -4.27 12.89
C GLY A 122 -3.54 -2.88 13.34
N ALA A 123 -2.26 -2.55 13.12
CA ALA A 123 -1.71 -1.22 13.39
C ALA A 123 -1.87 -0.25 12.22
N CYS A 124 -2.32 -0.72 11.07
CA CYS A 124 -2.48 0.04 9.83
C CYS A 124 -3.92 0.46 9.62
N ALA A 125 -4.13 1.51 8.81
CA ALA A 125 -5.45 1.82 8.30
C ALA A 125 -5.63 1.10 6.96
N VAL A 126 -6.64 0.24 6.88
CA VAL A 126 -6.94 -0.53 5.68
C VAL A 126 -8.27 -0.05 5.11
N HIS A 127 -8.26 0.33 3.86
CA HIS A 127 -9.44 0.83 3.16
C HIS A 127 -9.75 -0.06 1.96
N ARG A 128 -11.01 -0.14 1.61
CA ARG A 128 -11.46 -0.83 0.41
C ARG A 128 -12.21 0.14 -0.50
N PHE A 129 -11.94 0.06 -1.79
CA PHE A 129 -12.65 0.87 -2.78
C PHE A 129 -14.00 0.24 -3.11
N ARG A 130 -15.08 0.96 -2.81
CA ARG A 130 -16.46 0.52 -3.03
C ARG A 130 -17.30 1.70 -3.50
N ASP A 131 -18.09 1.47 -4.53
CA ASP A 131 -19.07 2.48 -5.02
C ASP A 131 -18.43 3.86 -5.23
N GLY A 132 -17.23 3.87 -5.83
CA GLY A 132 -16.53 5.09 -6.20
C GLY A 132 -15.78 5.78 -5.06
N ARG A 133 -15.63 5.15 -3.89
CA ARG A 133 -14.94 5.77 -2.75
C ARG A 133 -14.16 4.75 -1.92
N TRP A 134 -13.19 5.25 -1.17
CA TRP A 134 -12.45 4.47 -0.18
C TRP A 134 -13.22 4.41 1.14
N VAL A 135 -13.44 3.21 1.65
CA VAL A 135 -14.12 2.95 2.91
C VAL A 135 -13.16 2.25 3.86
N GLN A 136 -12.96 2.82 5.05
CA GLN A 136 -12.09 2.21 6.05
C GLN A 136 -12.73 0.96 6.62
N LEU A 137 -11.96 -0.13 6.71
CA LEU A 137 -12.39 -1.41 7.26
C LEU A 137 -12.17 -1.45 8.77
N THR A 138 -13.10 -2.10 9.47
CA THR A 138 -12.92 -2.44 10.90
C THR A 138 -11.92 -3.58 11.04
N ALA A 139 -11.40 -3.80 12.25
CA ALA A 139 -10.50 -4.92 12.53
C ALA A 139 -11.12 -6.27 12.14
N GLY A 140 -12.38 -6.49 12.45
CA GLY A 140 -13.09 -7.71 12.09
C GLY A 140 -13.25 -7.89 10.58
N GLU A 141 -13.49 -6.80 9.85
CA GLU A 141 -13.57 -6.83 8.39
C GLU A 141 -12.19 -7.15 7.77
N ILE A 142 -11.11 -6.60 8.32
CA ILE A 142 -9.75 -6.89 7.87
C ILE A 142 -9.46 -8.38 8.06
N ASP A 143 -9.73 -8.92 9.24
CA ASP A 143 -9.48 -10.34 9.57
C ASP A 143 -10.30 -11.28 8.66
N GLY A 144 -11.51 -10.88 8.31
CA GLY A 144 -12.36 -11.66 7.41
C GLY A 144 -11.98 -11.56 5.93
N LEU A 145 -11.19 -10.56 5.55
CA LEU A 145 -10.83 -10.30 4.15
C LEU A 145 -9.41 -10.70 3.82
N ILE A 146 -8.46 -10.46 4.73
CA ILE A 146 -7.02 -10.63 4.48
C ILE A 146 -6.44 -11.63 5.48
N GLU A 147 -5.86 -12.70 4.95
CA GLU A 147 -5.11 -13.67 5.73
C GLU A 147 -3.62 -13.47 5.51
N VAL A 148 -2.89 -13.14 6.56
CA VAL A 148 -1.42 -13.07 6.51
C VAL A 148 -0.87 -14.47 6.72
N THR A 149 -0.10 -14.98 5.75
CA THR A 149 0.42 -16.35 5.74
C THR A 149 1.93 -16.38 5.96
N GLY A 150 2.43 -17.48 6.52
CA GLY A 150 3.87 -17.68 6.79
C GLY A 150 4.31 -16.95 8.03
#